data_d09171ed0242614c7606b5d38c3dfbc6
#
_entry.id   d09171ed0242614c7606b5d38c3dfbc6
#
_cell.length_a   1.000
_cell.length_b   1.000
_cell.length_c   1.000
_cell.angle_alpha   90.00
_cell.angle_beta   90.00
_cell.angle_gamma   90.00
#
_symmetry.space_group_name_H-M   'P 1'
#
loop_
_entity.id
_entity.type
_entity.pdbx_description
1 polymer ?
#
loop_
_entity_poly.entity_id
_entity_poly.type
_entity_poly.pdbx_seq_one_letter_code
_entity_poly.pdbx_strand_id
1 'polypeptide(L)'
;MRIIKSEIITETIKELCIKGACHLPTDVYNRLLEAISTEDSPVSKHTLEILKENADIAANNQEPICQDTGMACIFVEIGQEVYVEGNLTEAINEGVRQGYTEGYLRKSVVDDPVFDRINTKDNTPAIIHYDIVPGDKLKITVAPKGFGSENMCQVKMLKPSDGIEGVKDFILKVVEDAGPNPCPPIVIGVGIGGTFDHVTYFAKKAMIKKIEEHHPDPRYRALEEEMLEKVNATGIGPAGFGGKTTALALHVETCPTHIAGLPCAVAICCHVSRHQEVTL
;
A
#
# COMPACT_ATOMS: atom_id res chain seq x y z
N MET A 1 -28.17 -5.46 15.33
CA MET A 1 -26.85 -6.14 15.41
C MET A 1 -26.79 -7.12 14.27
N ARG A 2 -25.82 -6.97 13.38
CA ARG A 2 -25.60 -7.83 12.21
C ARG A 2 -24.60 -8.93 12.58
N ILE A 3 -24.93 -10.18 12.31
CA ILE A 3 -24.05 -11.31 12.59
C ILE A 3 -23.32 -11.71 11.31
N ILE A 4 -21.99 -11.79 11.38
CA ILE A 4 -21.13 -12.27 10.30
C ILE A 4 -20.34 -13.48 10.82
N LYS A 5 -20.45 -14.60 10.12
CA LYS A 5 -19.72 -15.82 10.49
C LYS A 5 -18.25 -15.73 10.11
N SER A 6 -17.39 -16.25 10.95
CA SER A 6 -15.94 -16.29 10.72
C SER A 6 -15.54 -16.99 9.42
N GLU A 7 -16.29 -18.03 8.99
CA GLU A 7 -16.03 -18.75 7.73
C GLU A 7 -16.20 -17.86 6.51
N ILE A 8 -17.16 -16.91 6.53
CA ILE A 8 -17.35 -15.94 5.44
C ILE A 8 -16.13 -15.03 5.35
N ILE A 9 -15.59 -14.61 6.50
CA ILE A 9 -14.40 -13.75 6.55
C ILE A 9 -13.18 -14.52 6.00
N THR A 10 -13.00 -15.76 6.40
CA THR A 10 -11.92 -16.63 5.91
C THR A 10 -11.95 -16.76 4.38
N GLU A 11 -13.11 -17.12 3.81
CA GLU A 11 -13.26 -17.25 2.36
C GLU A 11 -13.01 -15.91 1.63
N THR A 12 -13.57 -14.82 2.17
CA THR A 12 -13.36 -13.48 1.62
C THR A 12 -11.88 -13.09 1.59
N ILE A 13 -11.15 -13.28 2.69
CA ILE A 13 -9.72 -12.97 2.75
C ILE A 13 -8.91 -13.83 1.78
N LYS A 14 -9.22 -15.12 1.66
CA LYS A 14 -8.60 -16.02 0.70
C LYS A 14 -8.74 -15.49 -0.73
N GLU A 15 -9.96 -15.17 -1.14
CA GLU A 15 -10.23 -14.64 -2.48
C GLU A 15 -9.50 -13.30 -2.74
N LEU A 16 -9.52 -12.39 -1.76
CA LEU A 16 -8.84 -11.09 -1.90
C LEU A 16 -7.32 -11.24 -1.98
N CYS A 17 -6.70 -12.18 -1.28
CA CYS A 17 -5.27 -12.48 -1.39
C CYS A 17 -4.91 -12.93 -2.80
N ILE A 18 -5.65 -13.88 -3.35
CA ILE A 18 -5.41 -14.42 -4.71
C ILE A 18 -5.65 -13.33 -5.75
N LYS A 19 -6.80 -12.65 -5.68
CA LYS A 19 -7.13 -11.58 -6.62
C LYS A 19 -6.12 -10.44 -6.58
N GLY A 20 -5.72 -10.00 -5.38
CA GLY A 20 -4.71 -8.94 -5.21
C GLY A 20 -3.34 -9.34 -5.74
N ALA A 21 -2.99 -10.61 -5.77
CA ALA A 21 -1.72 -11.06 -6.35
C ALA A 21 -1.71 -11.03 -7.87
N CYS A 22 -2.85 -11.27 -8.53
CA CYS A 22 -2.96 -11.43 -9.97
C CYS A 22 -3.49 -10.20 -10.72
N HIS A 23 -4.19 -9.29 -10.02
CA HIS A 23 -4.85 -8.15 -10.67
C HIS A 23 -4.45 -6.83 -10.01
N LEU A 24 -4.08 -5.85 -10.84
CA LEU A 24 -4.01 -4.46 -10.40
C LEU A 24 -5.44 -3.90 -10.21
N PRO A 25 -5.67 -3.01 -9.24
CA PRO A 25 -6.87 -2.18 -9.20
C PRO A 25 -7.03 -1.39 -10.51
N THR A 26 -8.26 -1.17 -10.93
CA THR A 26 -8.55 -0.52 -12.22
C THR A 26 -7.96 0.90 -12.32
N ASP A 27 -7.99 1.65 -11.25
CA ASP A 27 -7.42 2.99 -11.17
C ASP A 27 -5.89 2.98 -11.33
N VAL A 28 -5.19 2.06 -10.68
CA VAL A 28 -3.73 1.87 -10.83
C VAL A 28 -3.39 1.48 -12.26
N TYR A 29 -4.13 0.54 -12.84
CA TYR A 29 -3.94 0.12 -14.23
C TYR A 29 -4.17 1.27 -15.21
N ASN A 30 -5.24 2.04 -15.06
CA ASN A 30 -5.53 3.20 -15.89
C ASN A 30 -4.44 4.28 -15.76
N ARG A 31 -3.93 4.51 -14.55
CA ARG A 31 -2.85 5.46 -14.32
C ARG A 31 -1.54 5.01 -14.99
N LEU A 32 -1.29 3.70 -15.04
CA LEU A 32 -0.17 3.15 -15.81
C LEU A 32 -0.32 3.41 -17.33
N LEU A 33 -1.54 3.26 -17.89
CA LEU A 33 -1.83 3.59 -19.29
C LEU A 33 -1.61 5.07 -19.60
N GLU A 34 -2.03 5.96 -18.70
CA GLU A 34 -1.74 7.40 -18.80
C GLU A 34 -0.24 7.67 -18.82
N ALA A 35 0.51 7.05 -17.91
CA ALA A 35 1.96 7.19 -17.85
C ALA A 35 2.62 6.78 -19.17
N ILE A 36 2.20 5.67 -19.80
CA ILE A 36 2.68 5.24 -21.13
C ILE A 36 2.42 6.32 -22.18
N SER A 37 1.23 6.94 -22.13
CA SER A 37 0.83 7.93 -23.15
C SER A 37 1.59 9.26 -23.05
N THR A 38 2.04 9.61 -21.86
CA THR A 38 2.70 10.90 -21.55
C THR A 38 4.22 10.82 -21.44
N GLU A 39 4.78 9.61 -21.43
CA GLU A 39 6.22 9.42 -21.32
C GLU A 39 6.93 9.72 -22.63
N ASP A 40 7.96 10.57 -22.58
CA ASP A 40 8.73 11.00 -23.76
C ASP A 40 10.02 10.18 -23.97
N SER A 41 10.57 9.61 -22.90
CA SER A 41 11.76 8.78 -23.00
C SER A 41 11.41 7.42 -23.63
N PRO A 42 12.02 7.05 -24.78
CA PRO A 42 11.71 5.77 -25.43
C PRO A 42 11.99 4.56 -24.52
N VAL A 43 13.04 4.60 -23.72
CA VAL A 43 13.42 3.52 -22.77
C VAL A 43 12.37 3.40 -21.67
N SER A 44 11.99 4.54 -21.08
CA SER A 44 11.03 4.57 -19.99
C SER A 44 9.63 4.18 -20.45
N LYS A 45 9.23 4.64 -21.64
CA LYS A 45 7.97 4.24 -22.27
C LYS A 45 7.91 2.74 -22.51
N HIS A 46 8.97 2.18 -23.10
CA HIS A 46 9.05 0.73 -23.31
C HIS A 46 9.01 -0.06 -21.98
N THR A 47 9.68 0.47 -20.95
CA THR A 47 9.61 -0.13 -19.61
C THR A 47 8.18 -0.16 -19.07
N LEU A 48 7.43 0.96 -19.18
CA LEU A 48 6.02 1.02 -18.79
C LEU A 48 5.15 0.05 -19.60
N GLU A 49 5.39 -0.11 -20.89
CA GLU A 49 4.70 -1.07 -21.75
C GLU A 49 4.95 -2.51 -21.29
N ILE A 50 6.18 -2.86 -20.91
CA ILE A 50 6.51 -4.17 -20.31
C ILE A 50 5.77 -4.39 -18.98
N LEU A 51 5.72 -3.38 -18.11
CA LEU A 51 4.98 -3.47 -16.84
C LEU A 51 3.48 -3.70 -17.07
N LYS A 52 2.91 -3.03 -18.06
CA LYS A 52 1.51 -3.22 -18.47
C LYS A 52 1.29 -4.62 -19.05
N GLU A 53 2.15 -5.09 -19.96
CA GLU A 53 2.06 -6.43 -20.54
C GLU A 53 2.16 -7.51 -19.46
N ASN A 54 3.07 -7.37 -18.49
CA ASN A 54 3.19 -8.26 -17.33
C ASN A 54 1.89 -8.31 -16.51
N ALA A 55 1.25 -7.17 -16.27
CA ALA A 55 -0.03 -7.12 -15.56
C ALA A 55 -1.15 -7.82 -16.35
N ASP A 56 -1.18 -7.67 -17.67
CA ASP A 56 -2.15 -8.35 -18.54
C ASP A 56 -1.95 -9.87 -18.55
N ILE A 57 -0.71 -10.33 -18.66
CA ILE A 57 -0.37 -11.76 -18.60
C ILE A 57 -0.80 -12.36 -17.27
N ALA A 58 -0.46 -11.68 -16.16
CA ALA A 58 -0.84 -12.11 -14.82
C ALA A 58 -2.36 -12.24 -14.65
N ALA A 59 -3.11 -11.24 -15.09
CA ALA A 59 -4.57 -11.24 -15.00
C ALA A 59 -5.21 -12.33 -15.88
N ASN A 60 -4.71 -12.53 -17.10
CA ASN A 60 -5.25 -13.52 -18.03
C ASN A 60 -4.94 -14.96 -17.59
N ASN A 61 -3.75 -15.21 -17.07
CA ASN A 61 -3.31 -16.54 -16.66
C ASN A 61 -3.64 -16.85 -15.20
N GLN A 62 -4.13 -15.88 -14.41
CA GLN A 62 -4.32 -15.99 -12.97
C GLN A 62 -3.01 -16.34 -12.23
N GLU A 63 -1.92 -15.71 -12.65
CA GLU A 63 -0.58 -15.84 -12.08
C GLU A 63 -0.20 -14.58 -11.32
N PRO A 64 0.67 -14.68 -10.29
CA PRO A 64 1.12 -13.48 -9.56
C PRO A 64 1.89 -12.52 -10.47
N ILE A 65 1.55 -11.21 -10.38
CA ILE A 65 2.23 -10.14 -11.15
C ILE A 65 3.72 -10.05 -10.82
N CYS A 66 4.11 -10.43 -9.61
CA CYS A 66 5.49 -10.35 -9.11
C CYS A 66 5.82 -11.58 -8.27
N GLN A 67 7.09 -11.99 -8.29
CA GLN A 67 7.59 -13.08 -7.43
C GLN A 67 7.51 -12.76 -5.93
N ASP A 68 7.55 -11.46 -5.54
CA ASP A 68 7.25 -11.04 -4.18
C ASP A 68 5.75 -10.78 -4.03
N THR A 69 5.03 -11.79 -3.60
CA THR A 69 3.60 -11.68 -3.32
C THR A 69 3.30 -11.01 -1.98
N GLY A 70 4.35 -10.64 -1.23
CA GLY A 70 4.31 -9.76 -0.07
C GLY A 70 3.83 -10.40 1.23
N MET A 71 3.85 -9.62 2.30
CA MET A 71 3.08 -9.90 3.51
C MET A 71 1.67 -9.37 3.36
N ALA A 72 0.69 -10.10 3.90
CA ALA A 72 -0.70 -9.65 3.92
C ALA A 72 -0.87 -8.53 4.97
N CYS A 73 -1.07 -7.28 4.52
CA CYS A 73 -1.55 -6.19 5.35
C CYS A 73 -3.07 -6.09 5.20
N ILE A 74 -3.78 -6.19 6.30
CA ILE A 74 -5.24 -6.23 6.33
C ILE A 74 -5.75 -5.03 7.10
N PHE A 75 -6.62 -4.25 6.48
CA PHE A 75 -7.33 -3.15 7.13
C PHE A 75 -8.79 -3.55 7.30
N VAL A 76 -9.27 -3.49 8.53
CA VAL A 76 -10.61 -3.93 8.90
C VAL A 76 -11.37 -2.78 9.55
N GLU A 77 -12.39 -2.26 8.87
CA GLU A 77 -13.33 -1.30 9.45
C GLU A 77 -14.55 -2.05 9.96
N ILE A 78 -14.72 -2.11 11.29
CA ILE A 78 -15.80 -2.87 11.95
C ILE A 78 -16.88 -1.91 12.40
N GLY A 79 -18.08 -2.06 11.86
CA GLY A 79 -19.27 -1.35 12.33
C GLY A 79 -19.60 -1.73 13.78
N GLN A 80 -19.92 -0.75 14.62
CA GLN A 80 -20.27 -1.00 16.04
C GLN A 80 -21.48 -1.93 16.24
N GLU A 81 -22.30 -2.12 15.21
CA GLU A 81 -23.46 -3.01 15.22
C GLU A 81 -23.15 -4.39 14.60
N VAL A 82 -21.89 -4.66 14.26
CA VAL A 82 -21.43 -5.97 13.77
C VAL A 82 -21.02 -6.85 14.94
N TYR A 83 -21.47 -8.08 14.91
CA TYR A 83 -20.97 -9.17 15.75
C TYR A 83 -20.36 -10.26 14.86
N VAL A 84 -19.11 -10.57 15.10
CA VAL A 84 -18.44 -11.69 14.41
C VAL A 84 -18.66 -12.96 15.25
N GLU A 85 -19.35 -13.94 14.68
CA GLU A 85 -19.51 -15.25 15.27
C GLU A 85 -18.23 -16.06 15.03
N GLY A 86 -17.40 -16.19 16.06
CA GLY A 86 -16.08 -16.83 16.02
C GLY A 86 -14.94 -15.84 16.32
N ASN A 87 -13.71 -16.26 16.04
CA ASN A 87 -12.52 -15.45 16.27
C ASN A 87 -12.11 -14.73 14.98
N LEU A 88 -12.29 -13.41 14.94
CA LEU A 88 -11.99 -12.58 13.77
C LEU A 88 -10.51 -12.67 13.35
N THR A 89 -9.59 -12.57 14.30
CA THR A 89 -8.15 -12.60 14.01
C THR A 89 -7.71 -13.96 13.46
N GLU A 90 -8.24 -15.05 14.00
CA GLU A 90 -7.98 -16.40 13.48
C GLU A 90 -8.58 -16.60 12.09
N ALA A 91 -9.81 -16.12 11.86
CA ALA A 91 -10.47 -16.19 10.55
C ALA A 91 -9.66 -15.44 9.47
N ILE A 92 -9.12 -14.27 9.81
CA ILE A 92 -8.24 -13.52 8.89
C ILE A 92 -6.96 -14.30 8.58
N ASN A 93 -6.27 -14.81 9.60
CA ASN A 93 -5.05 -15.59 9.39
C ASN A 93 -5.31 -16.89 8.63
N GLU A 94 -6.42 -17.57 8.89
CA GLU A 94 -6.81 -18.75 8.15
C GLU A 94 -7.07 -18.42 6.66
N GLY A 95 -7.76 -17.32 6.37
CA GLY A 95 -7.96 -16.84 5.00
C GLY A 95 -6.64 -16.53 4.27
N VAL A 96 -5.70 -15.90 4.96
CA VAL A 96 -4.34 -15.68 4.42
C VAL A 96 -3.63 -17.00 4.15
N ARG A 97 -3.64 -17.95 5.10
CA ARG A 97 -3.05 -19.28 4.94
C ARG A 97 -3.60 -20.00 3.71
N GLN A 98 -4.91 -20.04 3.57
CA GLN A 98 -5.57 -20.66 2.42
C GLN A 98 -5.23 -19.91 1.12
N GLY A 99 -5.35 -18.58 1.10
CA GLY A 99 -5.08 -17.76 -0.08
C GLY A 99 -3.65 -17.92 -0.60
N TYR A 100 -2.66 -17.91 0.31
CA TYR A 100 -1.26 -18.09 -0.10
C TYR A 100 -0.92 -19.53 -0.47
N THR A 101 -1.67 -20.52 0.02
CA THR A 101 -1.46 -21.94 -0.31
C THR A 101 -2.16 -22.29 -1.62
N GLU A 102 -3.45 -22.02 -1.74
CA GLU A 102 -4.27 -22.36 -2.90
C GLU A 102 -3.96 -21.49 -4.12
N GLY A 103 -3.59 -20.21 -3.88
CA GLY A 103 -3.15 -19.28 -4.93
C GLY A 103 -1.68 -19.47 -5.36
N TYR A 104 -0.97 -20.49 -4.83
CA TYR A 104 0.45 -20.74 -5.11
C TYR A 104 1.34 -19.51 -4.87
N LEU A 105 0.97 -18.65 -3.92
CA LEU A 105 1.69 -17.44 -3.61
C LEU A 105 2.95 -17.74 -2.77
N ARG A 106 3.96 -16.87 -2.90
CA ARG A 106 5.21 -17.04 -2.16
C ARG A 106 5.00 -16.81 -0.66
N LYS A 107 5.38 -17.78 0.18
CA LYS A 107 5.38 -17.69 1.64
C LYS A 107 6.69 -17.02 2.08
N SER A 108 6.61 -15.78 2.54
CA SER A 108 7.79 -14.94 2.83
C SER A 108 7.95 -14.57 4.31
N VAL A 109 6.98 -14.98 5.16
CA VAL A 109 7.00 -14.66 6.60
C VAL A 109 7.93 -15.62 7.33
N VAL A 110 8.74 -15.08 8.24
CA VAL A 110 9.58 -15.80 9.18
C VAL A 110 9.09 -15.55 10.61
N ASP A 111 9.15 -16.57 11.47
CA ASP A 111 8.64 -16.50 12.85
C ASP A 111 9.54 -15.67 13.76
N ASP A 112 10.85 -15.85 13.66
CA ASP A 112 11.86 -15.04 14.35
C ASP A 112 12.53 -14.07 13.37
N PRO A 113 12.49 -12.74 13.65
CA PRO A 113 13.03 -11.76 12.71
C PRO A 113 14.57 -11.66 12.74
N VAL A 114 15.25 -12.15 13.78
CA VAL A 114 16.68 -11.89 14.00
C VAL A 114 17.54 -13.16 14.01
N PHE A 115 17.20 -14.15 14.84
CA PHE A 115 18.08 -15.26 15.14
C PHE A 115 17.86 -16.46 14.20
N ASP A 116 16.72 -17.15 14.33
CA ASP A 116 16.49 -18.40 13.62
C ASP A 116 15.88 -18.19 12.23
N ARG A 117 15.05 -17.18 12.06
CA ARG A 117 14.40 -16.77 10.79
C ARG A 117 13.73 -17.93 10.05
N ILE A 118 13.08 -18.83 10.80
CA ILE A 118 12.39 -19.99 10.22
C ILE A 118 11.13 -19.52 9.49
N ASN A 119 10.96 -19.97 8.25
CA ASN A 119 9.78 -19.64 7.46
C ASN A 119 8.53 -20.31 8.04
N THR A 120 7.45 -19.55 8.19
CA THR A 120 6.15 -20.03 8.72
C THR A 120 5.44 -21.00 7.79
N LYS A 121 5.83 -21.05 6.50
CA LYS A 121 5.32 -21.90 5.41
C LYS A 121 3.90 -21.65 4.96
N ASP A 122 3.21 -20.70 5.56
CA ASP A 122 1.81 -20.35 5.26
C ASP A 122 1.57 -18.84 5.12
N ASN A 123 2.63 -18.03 5.24
CA ASN A 123 2.62 -16.56 5.15
C ASN A 123 1.81 -15.88 6.27
N THR A 124 1.60 -16.54 7.39
CA THR A 124 1.00 -15.96 8.60
C THR A 124 2.05 -15.67 9.67
N PRO A 125 1.78 -14.79 10.66
CA PRO A 125 0.55 -13.99 10.78
C PRO A 125 0.48 -12.85 9.78
N ALA A 126 -0.75 -12.42 9.46
CA ALA A 126 -1.00 -11.16 8.77
C ALA A 126 -0.71 -9.97 9.68
N ILE A 127 -0.41 -8.81 9.07
CA ILE A 127 -0.41 -7.52 9.76
C ILE A 127 -1.83 -6.97 9.70
N ILE A 128 -2.52 -6.88 10.84
CA ILE A 128 -3.94 -6.54 10.87
C ILE A 128 -4.12 -5.19 11.61
N HIS A 129 -4.79 -4.27 10.95
CA HIS A 129 -5.22 -2.99 11.53
C HIS A 129 -6.74 -3.00 11.69
N TYR A 130 -7.24 -2.59 12.85
CA TYR A 130 -8.66 -2.54 13.17
C TYR A 130 -9.09 -1.10 13.44
N ASP A 131 -10.12 -0.64 12.73
CA ASP A 131 -10.85 0.59 13.01
C ASP A 131 -12.29 0.25 13.40
N ILE A 132 -12.77 0.84 14.47
CA ILE A 132 -14.19 0.73 14.88
C ILE A 132 -14.92 1.96 14.32
N VAL A 133 -15.96 1.71 13.51
CA VAL A 133 -16.73 2.75 12.83
C VAL A 133 -18.21 2.65 13.16
N PRO A 134 -19.02 3.70 13.00
CA PRO A 134 -20.47 3.61 13.11
C PRO A 134 -21.08 2.67 12.07
N GLY A 135 -22.20 2.03 12.42
CA GLY A 135 -23.01 1.22 11.50
C GLY A 135 -22.85 -0.27 11.64
N ASP A 136 -23.33 -1.01 10.64
CA ASP A 136 -23.49 -2.47 10.64
C ASP A 136 -22.71 -3.17 9.52
N LYS A 137 -21.71 -2.49 8.94
CA LYS A 137 -20.88 -3.04 7.86
C LYS A 137 -19.52 -3.47 8.37
N LEU A 138 -18.98 -4.49 7.75
CA LEU A 138 -17.60 -4.92 7.92
C LEU A 138 -16.88 -4.71 6.59
N LYS A 139 -15.99 -3.70 6.50
CA LYS A 139 -15.16 -3.49 5.33
C LYS A 139 -13.78 -4.11 5.57
N ILE A 140 -13.31 -4.87 4.61
CA ILE A 140 -12.01 -5.54 4.64
C ILE A 140 -11.23 -5.11 3.41
N THR A 141 -10.02 -4.60 3.62
CA THR A 141 -9.07 -4.31 2.55
C THR A 141 -7.83 -5.18 2.75
N VAL A 142 -7.51 -5.98 1.75
CA VAL A 142 -6.28 -6.78 1.69
C VAL A 142 -5.28 -6.06 0.80
N ALA A 143 -4.14 -5.69 1.35
CA ALA A 143 -3.05 -4.99 0.66
C ALA A 143 -1.74 -5.78 0.81
N PRO A 144 -1.46 -6.74 -0.09
CA PRO A 144 -0.21 -7.48 -0.04
C PRO A 144 0.98 -6.55 -0.25
N LYS A 145 1.89 -6.49 0.71
CA LYS A 145 2.99 -5.53 0.74
C LYS A 145 4.33 -6.19 0.50
N GLY A 146 4.90 -5.94 -0.68
CA GLY A 146 6.24 -6.39 -1.06
C GLY A 146 7.35 -5.67 -0.29
N PHE A 147 8.40 -6.39 0.09
CA PHE A 147 9.45 -5.86 0.97
C PHE A 147 10.51 -5.04 0.24
N GLY A 148 10.65 -5.14 -1.07
CA GLY A 148 11.49 -4.22 -1.84
C GLY A 148 11.10 -2.76 -1.64
N SER A 149 9.79 -2.48 -1.59
CA SER A 149 9.28 -1.14 -1.31
C SER A 149 9.03 -0.88 0.18
N GLU A 150 8.71 -1.90 0.99
CA GLU A 150 8.54 -1.75 2.43
C GLU A 150 9.82 -1.28 3.11
N ASN A 151 10.95 -1.83 2.71
CA ASN A 151 12.28 -1.45 3.25
C ASN A 151 12.67 0.00 2.95
N MET A 152 11.98 0.66 2.02
CA MET A 152 12.23 2.06 1.66
C MET A 152 11.35 3.05 2.43
N CYS A 153 10.38 2.55 3.22
CA CYS A 153 9.53 3.40 4.05
C CYS A 153 10.32 4.01 5.21
N GLN A 154 10.04 5.27 5.54
CA GLN A 154 10.73 5.97 6.62
C GLN A 154 9.74 6.76 7.49
N VAL A 155 10.11 6.94 8.75
CA VAL A 155 9.40 7.79 9.70
C VAL A 155 10.38 8.77 10.35
N LYS A 156 9.96 10.01 10.52
CA LYS A 156 10.75 11.05 11.19
C LYS A 156 9.88 11.88 12.13
N MET A 157 10.38 12.09 13.33
CA MET A 157 9.80 13.02 14.29
C MET A 157 10.35 14.40 13.99
N LEU A 158 9.66 15.15 13.12
CA LEU A 158 10.01 16.54 12.82
C LEU A 158 9.65 17.45 14.00
N LYS A 159 10.24 18.65 14.01
CA LYS A 159 9.87 19.71 14.96
C LYS A 159 8.79 20.60 14.34
N PRO A 160 7.88 21.19 15.14
CA PRO A 160 6.91 22.16 14.63
C PRO A 160 7.56 23.33 13.87
N SER A 161 8.79 23.71 14.25
CA SER A 161 9.57 24.76 13.56
C SER A 161 10.02 24.38 12.15
N ASP A 162 10.08 23.06 11.82
CA ASP A 162 10.46 22.61 10.49
C ASP A 162 9.31 22.90 9.49
N GLY A 163 8.07 22.97 10.00
CA GLY A 163 6.89 23.35 9.23
C GLY A 163 6.64 22.51 7.99
N ILE A 164 5.93 23.10 7.04
CA ILE A 164 5.57 22.43 5.79
C ILE A 164 6.80 22.13 4.92
N GLU A 165 7.80 22.97 4.92
CA GLU A 165 9.02 22.76 4.13
C GLU A 165 9.81 21.56 4.66
N GLY A 166 9.90 21.37 5.99
CA GLY A 166 10.51 20.16 6.55
C GLY A 166 9.78 18.87 6.19
N VAL A 167 8.43 18.93 6.03
CA VAL A 167 7.64 17.79 5.52
C VAL A 167 7.97 17.52 4.07
N LYS A 168 7.98 18.54 3.20
CA LYS A 168 8.32 18.42 1.77
C LYS A 168 9.72 17.86 1.56
N ASP A 169 10.70 18.41 2.27
CA ASP A 169 12.09 17.95 2.21
C ASP A 169 12.23 16.49 2.63
N PHE A 170 11.49 16.08 3.67
CA PHE A 170 11.53 14.70 4.13
C PHE A 170 10.90 13.74 3.12
N ILE A 171 9.75 14.08 2.52
CA ILE A 171 9.12 13.27 1.48
C ILE A 171 10.08 13.06 0.30
N LEU A 172 10.65 14.16 -0.22
CA LEU A 172 11.57 14.10 -1.36
C LEU A 172 12.81 13.28 -1.04
N LYS A 173 13.42 13.52 0.13
CA LYS A 173 14.57 12.75 0.60
C LYS A 173 14.30 11.25 0.66
N VAL A 174 13.14 10.83 1.17
CA VAL A 174 12.79 9.40 1.24
C VAL A 174 12.72 8.77 -0.14
N VAL A 175 12.17 9.48 -1.13
CA VAL A 175 12.10 9.01 -2.52
C VAL A 175 13.48 8.95 -3.18
N GLU A 176 14.31 9.96 -2.97
CA GLU A 176 15.69 9.99 -3.48
C GLU A 176 16.56 8.88 -2.86
N ASP A 177 16.46 8.68 -1.54
CA ASP A 177 17.16 7.60 -0.84
C ASP A 177 16.69 6.20 -1.32
N ALA A 178 15.42 6.07 -1.66
CA ALA A 178 14.87 4.83 -2.19
C ALA A 178 15.35 4.53 -3.62
N GLY A 179 15.46 5.56 -4.46
CA GLY A 179 15.90 5.43 -5.85
C GLY A 179 15.11 4.36 -6.63
N PRO A 180 15.80 3.47 -7.35
CA PRO A 180 15.15 2.40 -8.12
C PRO A 180 14.70 1.20 -7.29
N ASN A 181 15.13 1.09 -6.01
CA ASN A 181 14.92 -0.10 -5.19
C ASN A 181 13.44 -0.51 -5.00
N PRO A 182 12.47 0.43 -4.88
CA PRO A 182 11.07 0.08 -4.73
C PRO A 182 10.37 -0.28 -6.06
N CYS A 183 11.09 -0.45 -7.15
CA CYS A 183 10.54 -0.74 -8.48
C CYS A 183 9.51 0.31 -8.94
N PRO A 184 9.92 1.56 -9.21
CA PRO A 184 9.02 2.59 -9.70
C PRO A 184 8.41 2.23 -11.09
N PRO A 185 7.26 2.83 -11.45
CA PRO A 185 6.63 3.97 -10.78
C PRO A 185 5.93 3.57 -9.48
N ILE A 186 6.12 4.38 -8.44
CA ILE A 186 5.66 4.08 -7.08
C ILE A 186 4.32 4.76 -6.76
N VAL A 187 3.63 4.25 -5.72
CA VAL A 187 2.54 4.95 -5.04
C VAL A 187 3.04 5.31 -3.64
N ILE A 188 2.85 6.56 -3.25
CA ILE A 188 3.37 7.12 -2.02
C ILE A 188 2.22 7.46 -1.08
N GLY A 189 2.28 6.96 0.15
CA GLY A 189 1.39 7.37 1.23
C GLY A 189 2.16 8.17 2.28
N VAL A 190 1.67 9.34 2.62
CA VAL A 190 2.26 10.22 3.63
C VAL A 190 1.32 10.35 4.82
N GLY A 191 1.80 10.00 6.00
CA GLY A 191 1.12 10.29 7.27
C GLY A 191 1.72 11.53 7.92
N ILE A 192 0.88 12.42 8.44
CA ILE A 192 1.31 13.62 9.15
C ILE A 192 0.51 13.78 10.44
N GLY A 193 1.20 13.90 11.56
CA GLY A 193 0.58 14.07 12.87
C GLY A 193 0.46 12.78 13.69
N GLY A 194 -0.35 12.80 14.73
CA GLY A 194 -0.49 11.70 15.67
C GLY A 194 0.73 11.47 16.55
N THR A 195 1.05 10.21 16.77
CA THR A 195 2.18 9.70 17.54
C THR A 195 3.08 8.85 16.64
N PHE A 196 4.22 8.39 17.15
CA PHE A 196 5.22 7.61 16.41
C PHE A 196 4.62 6.35 15.71
N ASP A 197 3.75 5.64 16.39
CA ASP A 197 3.05 4.46 15.87
C ASP A 197 1.90 4.83 14.92
N HIS A 198 1.15 5.86 15.28
CA HIS A 198 -0.05 6.27 14.54
C HIS A 198 0.30 6.87 13.17
N VAL A 199 1.36 7.68 13.09
CA VAL A 199 1.78 8.32 11.83
C VAL A 199 2.13 7.30 10.76
N THR A 200 2.73 6.17 11.12
CA THR A 200 3.05 5.08 10.18
C THR A 200 1.80 4.36 9.68
N TYR A 201 0.80 4.18 10.55
CA TYR A 201 -0.50 3.65 10.15
C TYR A 201 -1.20 4.57 9.14
N PHE A 202 -1.21 5.89 9.36
CA PHE A 202 -1.78 6.84 8.40
C PHE A 202 -1.05 6.85 7.06
N ALA A 203 0.27 6.75 7.05
CA ALA A 203 1.03 6.61 5.80
C ALA A 203 0.63 5.34 5.02
N LYS A 204 0.43 4.22 5.72
CA LYS A 204 -0.07 2.97 5.11
C LYS A 204 -1.49 3.14 4.57
N LYS A 205 -2.35 3.82 5.31
CA LYS A 205 -3.74 4.09 4.92
C LYS A 205 -3.82 5.00 3.69
N ALA A 206 -2.98 6.05 3.64
CA ALA A 206 -2.83 6.93 2.49
C ALA A 206 -2.40 6.16 1.23
N MET A 207 -1.46 5.22 1.36
CA MET A 207 -0.91 4.45 0.25
C MET A 207 -1.95 3.55 -0.46
N ILE A 208 -3.02 3.14 0.21
CA ILE A 208 -4.07 2.27 -0.35
C ILE A 208 -5.32 3.03 -0.82
N LYS A 209 -5.28 4.35 -0.86
CA LYS A 209 -6.33 5.17 -1.47
C LYS A 209 -6.41 4.93 -2.97
N LYS A 210 -7.58 5.21 -3.56
CA LYS A 210 -7.69 5.25 -5.02
C LYS A 210 -6.80 6.36 -5.57
N ILE A 211 -6.22 6.11 -6.74
CA ILE A 211 -5.27 7.05 -7.37
C ILE A 211 -5.84 8.47 -7.50
N GLU A 212 -7.12 8.61 -7.74
CA GLU A 212 -7.81 9.89 -7.96
C GLU A 212 -8.39 10.50 -6.68
N GLU A 213 -8.25 9.81 -5.54
CA GLU A 213 -8.76 10.28 -4.27
C GLU A 213 -7.79 11.25 -3.63
N HIS A 214 -8.21 12.50 -3.45
CA HIS A 214 -7.42 13.54 -2.83
C HIS A 214 -7.86 13.83 -1.40
N HIS A 215 -6.96 14.45 -0.64
CA HIS A 215 -7.26 14.91 0.72
C HIS A 215 -8.40 15.94 0.69
N PRO A 216 -9.39 15.87 1.60
CA PRO A 216 -10.54 16.79 1.61
C PRO A 216 -10.17 18.24 1.93
N ASP A 217 -9.08 18.49 2.68
CA ASP A 217 -8.58 19.85 2.91
C ASP A 217 -7.75 20.28 1.69
N PRO A 218 -8.11 21.41 1.04
CA PRO A 218 -7.45 21.87 -0.18
C PRO A 218 -5.95 22.18 0.00
N ARG A 219 -5.50 22.47 1.22
CA ARG A 219 -4.08 22.73 1.50
C ARG A 219 -3.26 21.45 1.39
N TYR A 220 -3.77 20.32 1.89
CA TYR A 220 -3.10 19.02 1.76
C TYR A 220 -3.25 18.45 0.36
N ARG A 221 -4.37 18.69 -0.31
CA ARG A 221 -4.52 18.36 -1.73
C ARG A 221 -3.46 19.09 -2.58
N ALA A 222 -3.25 20.38 -2.36
CA ALA A 222 -2.19 21.12 -3.04
C ALA A 222 -0.77 20.57 -2.71
N LEU A 223 -0.56 20.08 -1.49
CA LEU A 223 0.67 19.38 -1.10
C LEU A 223 0.84 18.06 -1.87
N GLU A 224 -0.22 17.27 -2.03
CA GLU A 224 -0.21 16.04 -2.82
C GLU A 224 0.22 16.31 -4.27
N GLU A 225 -0.41 17.30 -4.91
CA GLU A 225 -0.14 17.71 -6.29
C GLU A 225 1.29 18.25 -6.45
N GLU A 226 1.73 19.17 -5.59
CA GLU A 226 3.07 19.73 -5.60
C GLU A 226 4.16 18.65 -5.41
N MET A 227 3.94 17.75 -4.44
CA MET A 227 4.94 16.74 -4.14
C MET A 227 5.00 15.65 -5.20
N LEU A 228 3.87 15.28 -5.82
CA LEU A 228 3.87 14.35 -6.95
C LEU A 228 4.67 14.92 -8.13
N GLU A 229 4.50 16.21 -8.43
CA GLU A 229 5.29 16.91 -9.46
C GLU A 229 6.79 16.90 -9.13
N LYS A 230 7.18 17.25 -7.89
CA LYS A 230 8.59 17.25 -7.45
C LYS A 230 9.21 15.85 -7.48
N VAL A 231 8.47 14.83 -7.05
CA VAL A 231 8.93 13.44 -7.11
C VAL A 231 9.14 13.00 -8.55
N ASN A 232 8.26 13.35 -9.46
CA ASN A 232 8.40 13.03 -10.88
C ASN A 232 9.55 13.82 -11.52
N ALA A 233 9.82 15.03 -11.05
CA ALA A 233 10.96 15.83 -11.50
C ALA A 233 12.33 15.28 -11.06
N THR A 234 12.39 14.32 -10.12
CA THR A 234 13.65 13.62 -9.77
C THR A 234 14.24 12.84 -10.93
N GLY A 235 13.41 12.45 -11.90
CA GLY A 235 13.84 11.73 -13.08
C GLY A 235 14.33 10.30 -12.80
N ILE A 236 14.01 9.71 -11.65
CA ILE A 236 14.31 8.29 -11.37
C ILE A 236 13.65 7.40 -12.42
N GLY A 237 12.38 7.66 -12.70
CA GLY A 237 11.62 7.03 -13.78
C GLY A 237 11.29 5.55 -13.57
N PRO A 238 10.55 4.94 -14.51
CA PRO A 238 10.14 3.53 -14.45
C PRO A 238 11.34 2.60 -14.30
N ALA A 239 11.30 1.72 -13.32
CA ALA A 239 12.35 0.77 -12.92
C ALA A 239 13.74 1.43 -12.72
N GLY A 240 13.82 2.76 -12.55
CA GLY A 240 15.07 3.51 -12.41
C GLY A 240 15.79 3.83 -13.71
N PHE A 241 15.15 3.67 -14.87
CA PHE A 241 15.74 3.95 -16.18
C PHE A 241 15.60 5.41 -16.66
N GLY A 242 15.23 6.30 -15.76
CA GLY A 242 14.97 7.70 -16.11
C GLY A 242 13.55 7.93 -16.59
N GLY A 243 13.24 9.17 -17.03
CA GLY A 243 11.93 9.53 -17.55
C GLY A 243 11.08 10.34 -16.56
N LYS A 244 9.84 10.60 -16.95
CA LYS A 244 8.94 11.52 -16.25
C LYS A 244 8.15 10.86 -15.12
N THR A 245 8.01 9.52 -15.13
CA THR A 245 7.09 8.82 -14.24
C THR A 245 7.84 8.06 -13.16
N THR A 246 8.20 8.75 -12.09
CA THR A 246 8.76 8.12 -10.87
C THR A 246 7.64 7.61 -9.95
N ALA A 247 6.54 8.36 -9.84
CA ALA A 247 5.38 7.99 -9.04
C ALA A 247 4.08 8.14 -9.83
N LEU A 248 3.12 7.24 -9.56
CA LEU A 248 1.75 7.27 -10.10
C LEU A 248 0.85 8.17 -9.28
N ALA A 249 1.03 8.18 -7.95
CA ALA A 249 0.27 8.99 -7.02
C ALA A 249 1.04 9.27 -5.73
N LEU A 250 0.65 10.36 -5.07
CA LEU A 250 1.05 10.68 -3.71
C LEU A 250 -0.18 11.13 -2.94
N HIS A 251 -0.47 10.46 -1.82
CA HIS A 251 -1.62 10.75 -0.98
C HIS A 251 -1.17 11.12 0.42
N VAL A 252 -1.89 12.03 1.05
CA VAL A 252 -1.65 12.48 2.42
C VAL A 252 -2.82 12.07 3.33
N GLU A 253 -2.52 11.56 4.50
CA GLU A 253 -3.44 11.41 5.62
C GLU A 253 -2.94 12.19 6.81
N THR A 254 -3.86 12.86 7.49
CA THR A 254 -3.51 13.71 8.63
C THR A 254 -4.29 13.35 9.88
N CYS A 255 -3.66 13.54 11.03
CA CYS A 255 -4.38 13.47 12.28
C CYS A 255 -3.88 14.51 13.28
N PRO A 256 -4.71 14.90 14.27
CA PRO A 256 -4.28 15.79 15.32
C PRO A 256 -3.02 15.30 16.05
N THR A 257 -2.12 16.21 16.40
CA THR A 257 -0.87 15.88 17.10
C THR A 257 -0.63 16.77 18.29
N HIS A 258 0.35 16.43 19.13
CA HIS A 258 0.77 17.25 20.26
C HIS A 258 1.44 18.54 19.75
N ILE A 259 1.20 19.68 20.44
CA ILE A 259 1.71 21.00 20.04
C ILE A 259 3.25 21.04 19.86
N ALA A 260 3.98 20.16 20.53
CA ALA A 260 5.44 20.10 20.47
C ALA A 260 5.97 19.09 19.44
N GLY A 261 5.11 18.45 18.65
CA GLY A 261 5.50 17.42 17.68
C GLY A 261 5.01 17.69 16.28
N LEU A 262 5.73 17.17 15.29
CA LEU A 262 5.32 17.09 13.88
C LEU A 262 5.80 15.74 13.30
N PRO A 263 5.19 14.61 13.72
CA PRO A 263 5.54 13.33 13.14
C PRO A 263 5.19 13.30 11.65
N CYS A 264 6.08 12.72 10.85
CA CYS A 264 5.86 12.49 9.42
C CYS A 264 6.37 11.10 9.05
N ALA A 265 5.55 10.33 8.34
CA ALA A 265 5.91 9.03 7.80
C ALA A 265 5.64 8.98 6.30
N VAL A 266 6.53 8.31 5.58
CA VAL A 266 6.40 8.08 4.12
C VAL A 266 6.43 6.58 3.89
N ALA A 267 5.33 6.04 3.40
CA ALA A 267 5.20 4.66 2.96
C ALA A 267 5.27 4.61 1.43
N ILE A 268 6.04 3.65 0.91
CA ILE A 268 6.22 3.47 -0.54
C ILE A 268 5.68 2.11 -0.96
N CYS A 269 4.88 2.09 -2.04
CA CYS A 269 4.49 0.89 -2.75
C CYS A 269 5.09 0.90 -4.16
N CYS A 270 5.50 -0.26 -4.67
CA CYS A 270 5.97 -0.40 -6.05
C CYS A 270 4.83 -0.24 -7.07
N HIS A 271 5.14 -0.32 -8.36
CA HIS A 271 4.14 -0.28 -9.45
C HIS A 271 3.06 -1.36 -9.32
N VAL A 272 3.34 -2.45 -8.59
CA VAL A 272 2.33 -3.46 -8.23
C VAL A 272 1.60 -3.02 -6.96
N SER A 273 0.96 -1.84 -7.00
CA SER A 273 0.08 -1.35 -5.94
C SER A 273 -1.25 -2.10 -6.02
N ARG A 274 -1.27 -3.26 -5.36
CA ARG A 274 -2.36 -4.23 -5.42
C ARG A 274 -3.09 -4.28 -4.08
N HIS A 275 -4.22 -3.66 -4.01
CA HIS A 275 -5.12 -3.80 -2.88
C HIS A 275 -6.51 -4.17 -3.39
N GLN A 276 -7.22 -4.99 -2.64
CA GLN A 276 -8.57 -5.42 -2.97
C GLN A 276 -9.44 -5.23 -1.75
N GLU A 277 -10.65 -4.76 -1.93
CA GLU A 277 -11.57 -4.49 -0.84
C GLU A 277 -12.95 -5.11 -1.07
N VAL A 278 -13.61 -5.40 0.03
CA VAL A 278 -15.00 -5.85 0.06
C VAL A 278 -15.69 -5.27 1.28
N THR A 279 -16.98 -5.03 1.16
CA THR A 279 -17.86 -4.68 2.28
C THR A 279 -18.89 -5.77 2.46
N LEU A 280 -18.81 -6.43 3.61
CA LEU A 280 -19.74 -7.44 4.07
C LEU A 280 -20.88 -6.79 4.86
#